data_971f3610acf4ea01f36b99cb3bbb5796
#
_entry.id   971f3610acf4ea01f36b99cb3bbb5796
#
_cell.length_a   1.000
_cell.length_b   1.000
_cell.length_c   1.000
_cell.angle_alpha   90.00
_cell.angle_beta   90.00
_cell.angle_gamma   90.00
#
_symmetry.space_group_name_H-M   'P 1'
#
loop_
_entity.id
_entity.type
_entity.pdbx_description
1 polymer ?
#
loop_
_entity_poly.entity_id
_entity_poly.type
_entity_poly.pdbx_seq_one_letter_code
_entity_poly.pdbx_strand_id
1 'polypeptide(L)'
;MRRRKTIFPGPNSKNVLVIGTGTIGEPLIGLLCKLKKDLLIDNVLFHKRTPLDYEVAKVNSLVDKGAVLVVDEDRLEDFKKMGHSPRLVMKKALSAADVVIDCTPAGNDNKAKLYNKM
;
A
#
# COMPACT_ATOMS: atom_id res chain seq x y z
N MET A 1 -17.62 10.09 -25.55
CA MET A 1 -17.98 9.97 -24.15
C MET A 1 -17.07 10.82 -23.27
N ARG A 2 -17.68 11.51 -22.38
CA ARG A 2 -16.91 12.37 -21.51
C ARG A 2 -16.18 11.53 -20.44
N ARG A 3 -14.90 11.78 -20.32
CA ARG A 3 -14.13 11.11 -19.30
C ARG A 3 -14.43 11.70 -17.93
N ARG A 4 -14.74 10.83 -17.02
CA ARG A 4 -14.98 11.23 -15.64
C ARG A 4 -13.68 11.18 -14.87
N LYS A 5 -13.45 12.19 -14.07
CA LYS A 5 -12.31 12.16 -13.18
C LYS A 5 -12.48 11.02 -12.17
N THR A 6 -11.47 10.19 -12.05
CA THR A 6 -11.53 9.02 -11.19
C THR A 6 -10.94 9.34 -9.83
N ILE A 7 -11.68 9.01 -8.78
CA ILE A 7 -11.20 9.10 -7.41
C ILE A 7 -10.67 7.72 -7.01
N PHE A 8 -9.46 7.67 -6.57
CA PHE A 8 -8.85 6.40 -6.14
C PHE A 8 -8.34 6.53 -4.71
N PRO A 9 -8.68 5.59 -3.81
CA PRO A 9 -9.68 4.54 -4.02
C PRO A 9 -11.09 5.12 -4.11
N GLY A 10 -11.98 4.37 -4.72
CA GLY A 10 -13.36 4.82 -4.84
C GLY A 10 -14.07 4.89 -3.49
N PRO A 11 -15.14 5.69 -3.39
CA PRO A 11 -15.79 5.93 -2.09
C PRO A 11 -16.44 4.70 -1.47
N ASN A 12 -16.82 3.72 -2.27
CA ASN A 12 -17.45 2.51 -1.76
C ASN A 12 -16.56 1.28 -1.87
N SER A 13 -15.28 1.48 -2.16
CA SER A 13 -14.36 0.36 -2.29
C SER A 13 -13.96 -0.18 -0.92
N LYS A 14 -13.63 -1.48 -0.89
CA LYS A 14 -13.11 -2.14 0.30
C LYS A 14 -11.59 -2.20 0.17
N ASN A 15 -10.89 -1.53 1.05
CA ASN A 15 -9.45 -1.35 0.95
C ASN A 15 -8.74 -1.93 2.15
N VAL A 16 -7.74 -2.77 1.88
CA VAL A 16 -6.87 -3.34 2.91
C VAL A 16 -5.50 -2.73 2.73
N LEU A 17 -4.96 -2.16 3.79
CA LEU A 17 -3.62 -1.57 3.77
C LEU A 17 -2.68 -2.45 4.59
N VAL A 18 -1.62 -2.94 3.95
CA VAL A 18 -0.58 -3.70 4.62
C VAL A 18 0.64 -2.79 4.79
N ILE A 19 1.12 -2.66 6.02
CA ILE A 19 2.29 -1.85 6.31
C ILE A 19 3.48 -2.78 6.48
N GLY A 20 4.50 -2.63 5.62
CA GLY A 20 5.68 -3.45 5.66
C GLY A 20 5.71 -4.50 4.56
N THR A 21 6.89 -4.69 3.97
CA THR A 21 7.06 -5.65 2.87
C THR A 21 8.14 -6.67 3.19
N GLY A 22 8.35 -6.97 4.47
CA GLY A 22 9.38 -7.92 4.89
C GLY A 22 8.90 -9.36 4.83
N THR A 23 9.45 -10.17 5.73
CA THR A 23 9.24 -11.61 5.73
C THR A 23 7.77 -12.01 5.79
N ILE A 24 6.97 -11.24 6.53
CA ILE A 24 5.54 -11.54 6.68
C ILE A 24 4.71 -10.72 5.69
N GLY A 25 5.07 -9.46 5.51
CA GLY A 25 4.27 -8.55 4.70
C GLY A 25 4.20 -8.94 3.24
N GLU A 26 5.33 -9.26 2.64
CA GLU A 26 5.35 -9.59 1.21
C GLU A 26 4.47 -10.80 0.88
N PRO A 27 4.59 -11.95 1.57
CA PRO A 27 3.69 -13.07 1.28
C PRO A 27 2.23 -12.75 1.54
N LEU A 28 1.95 -11.97 2.58
CA LEU A 28 0.58 -11.60 2.90
C LEU A 28 -0.03 -10.75 1.79
N ILE A 29 0.71 -9.77 1.29
CA ILE A 29 0.23 -8.92 0.19
C ILE A 29 -0.11 -9.78 -1.03
N GLY A 30 0.78 -10.71 -1.39
CA GLY A 30 0.54 -11.59 -2.50
C GLY A 30 -0.69 -12.47 -2.31
N LEU A 31 -0.86 -12.98 -1.10
CA LEU A 31 -2.02 -13.80 -0.79
C LEU A 31 -3.32 -12.98 -0.88
N LEU A 32 -3.32 -11.78 -0.34
CA LEU A 32 -4.51 -10.93 -0.41
C LEU A 32 -4.88 -10.60 -1.85
N CYS A 33 -3.89 -10.34 -2.69
CA CYS A 33 -4.14 -10.08 -4.10
C CYS A 33 -4.76 -11.30 -4.78
N LYS A 34 -4.29 -12.48 -4.42
CA LYS A 34 -4.80 -13.71 -4.99
C LYS A 34 -6.24 -13.97 -4.57
N LEU A 35 -6.58 -13.62 -3.33
CA LEU A 35 -7.89 -13.90 -2.75
C LEU A 35 -8.84 -12.71 -2.78
N LYS A 36 -8.51 -11.67 -3.53
CA LYS A 36 -9.31 -10.44 -3.54
C LYS A 36 -10.80 -10.70 -3.75
N LYS A 37 -11.13 -11.47 -4.76
CA LYS A 37 -12.53 -11.75 -5.07
C LYS A 37 -13.22 -12.51 -3.94
N ASP A 38 -12.54 -13.52 -3.42
CA ASP A 38 -13.12 -14.36 -2.37
C ASP A 38 -13.36 -13.57 -1.10
N LEU A 39 -12.50 -12.61 -0.81
CA LEU A 39 -12.58 -11.79 0.40
C LEU A 39 -13.34 -10.49 0.18
N LEU A 40 -13.83 -10.26 -1.04
CA LEU A 40 -14.57 -9.04 -1.40
C LEU A 40 -13.74 -7.78 -1.15
N ILE A 41 -12.45 -7.86 -1.44
CA ILE A 41 -11.52 -6.73 -1.35
C ILE A 41 -11.40 -6.09 -2.72
N ASP A 42 -11.57 -4.78 -2.78
CA ASP A 42 -11.40 -4.05 -4.04
C ASP A 42 -9.95 -3.66 -4.28
N ASN A 43 -9.26 -3.22 -3.24
CA ASN A 43 -7.87 -2.77 -3.38
C ASN A 43 -7.01 -3.30 -2.26
N VAL A 44 -5.85 -3.84 -2.63
CA VAL A 44 -4.82 -4.23 -1.68
C VAL A 44 -3.73 -3.18 -1.78
N LEU A 45 -3.56 -2.39 -0.73
CA LEU A 45 -2.58 -1.33 -0.67
C LEU A 45 -1.42 -1.81 0.17
N PHE A 46 -0.19 -1.46 -0.22
CA PHE A 46 0.95 -1.82 0.61
C PHE A 46 1.87 -0.63 0.76
N HIS A 47 2.31 -0.40 1.98
CA HIS A 47 3.19 0.72 2.30
C HIS A 47 4.64 0.27 2.29
N LYS A 48 5.47 0.99 1.55
CA LYS A 48 6.91 0.80 1.50
C LYS A 48 7.55 2.06 2.06
N ARG A 49 8.36 1.90 3.10
CA ARG A 49 8.91 3.06 3.80
C ARG A 49 10.12 3.64 3.10
N THR A 50 11.04 2.79 2.66
CA THR A 50 12.32 3.23 2.14
C THR A 50 12.51 2.78 0.70
N PRO A 51 12.91 3.70 -0.21
CA PRO A 51 13.17 3.32 -1.60
C PRO A 51 14.57 2.69 -1.69
N LEU A 52 14.61 1.35 -1.71
CA LEU A 52 15.85 0.61 -1.76
C LEU A 52 16.06 0.00 -3.14
N ASP A 53 17.24 0.24 -3.71
CA ASP A 53 17.55 -0.22 -5.07
C ASP A 53 17.39 -1.72 -5.21
N TYR A 54 17.84 -2.49 -4.21
CA TYR A 54 17.81 -3.95 -4.31
C TYR A 54 16.42 -4.53 -4.06
N GLU A 55 15.43 -3.69 -3.77
CA GLU A 55 14.07 -4.15 -3.58
C GLU A 55 13.14 -3.74 -4.73
N VAL A 56 13.69 -3.18 -5.80
CA VAL A 56 12.87 -2.75 -6.94
C VAL A 56 12.09 -3.93 -7.52
N ALA A 57 12.75 -5.07 -7.69
CA ALA A 57 12.08 -6.25 -8.25
C ALA A 57 10.94 -6.73 -7.36
N LYS A 58 11.14 -6.67 -6.03
CA LYS A 58 10.09 -7.05 -5.08
C LYS A 58 8.87 -6.16 -5.23
N VAL A 59 9.08 -4.85 -5.27
CA VAL A 59 7.98 -3.89 -5.39
C VAL A 59 7.26 -4.10 -6.72
N ASN A 60 8.01 -4.25 -7.80
CA ASN A 60 7.40 -4.47 -9.11
C ASN A 60 6.59 -5.75 -9.14
N SER A 61 7.07 -6.79 -8.50
CA SER A 61 6.35 -8.05 -8.42
C SER A 61 5.01 -7.89 -7.72
N LEU A 62 4.99 -7.14 -6.63
CA LEU A 62 3.74 -6.90 -5.89
C LEU A 62 2.76 -6.08 -6.71
N VAL A 63 3.25 -5.06 -7.39
CA VAL A 63 2.40 -4.24 -8.26
C VAL A 63 1.84 -5.08 -9.40
N ASP A 64 2.65 -5.96 -9.98
CA ASP A 64 2.20 -6.83 -11.06
C ASP A 64 1.10 -7.79 -10.60
N LYS A 65 1.09 -8.15 -9.33
CA LYS A 65 0.04 -9.00 -8.77
C LYS A 65 -1.24 -8.23 -8.49
N GLY A 66 -1.22 -6.92 -8.65
CA GLY A 66 -2.39 -6.09 -8.45
C GLY A 66 -2.38 -5.26 -7.19
N ALA A 67 -1.30 -5.28 -6.43
CA ALA A 67 -1.20 -4.43 -5.24
C ALA A 67 -0.84 -3.00 -5.62
N VAL A 68 -1.24 -2.06 -4.79
CA VAL A 68 -1.03 -0.64 -5.03
C VAL A 68 0.03 -0.12 -4.07
N LEU A 69 1.08 0.49 -4.62
CA LEU A 69 2.17 1.02 -3.83
C LEU A 69 1.76 2.32 -3.14
N VAL A 70 1.98 2.36 -1.83
CA VAL A 70 1.74 3.52 -0.98
C VAL A 70 3.08 3.95 -0.38
N VAL A 71 3.38 5.22 -0.44
CA VAL A 71 4.64 5.75 0.09
C VAL A 71 4.36 6.97 0.95
N ASP A 72 5.34 7.34 1.77
CA ASP A 72 5.25 8.57 2.54
C ASP A 72 5.42 9.76 1.60
N GLU A 73 4.73 10.84 1.92
CA GLU A 73 4.73 12.02 1.06
C GLU A 73 6.14 12.56 0.81
N ASP A 74 6.98 12.55 1.84
CA ASP A 74 8.34 13.05 1.73
C ASP A 74 9.27 12.09 0.99
N ARG A 75 8.82 10.89 0.64
CA ARG A 75 9.58 9.92 -0.13
C ARG A 75 9.07 9.74 -1.56
N LEU A 76 8.01 10.45 -1.90
CA LEU A 76 7.36 10.26 -3.19
C LEU A 76 8.31 10.44 -4.37
N GLU A 77 9.11 11.51 -4.34
CA GLU A 77 10.03 11.78 -5.43
C GLU A 77 11.15 10.74 -5.53
N ASP A 78 11.60 10.24 -4.39
CA ASP A 78 12.62 9.20 -4.39
C ASP A 78 12.14 7.93 -5.07
N PHE A 79 10.91 7.54 -4.80
CA PHE A 79 10.32 6.36 -5.46
C PHE A 79 10.13 6.58 -6.94
N LYS A 80 9.71 7.78 -7.33
CA LYS A 80 9.55 8.10 -8.74
C LYS A 80 10.86 8.05 -9.50
N LYS A 81 11.95 8.51 -8.87
CA LYS A 81 13.28 8.46 -9.47
C LYS A 81 13.75 7.05 -9.72
N MET A 82 13.25 6.10 -8.95
CA MET A 82 13.58 4.70 -9.12
C MET A 82 12.69 3.99 -10.15
N GLY A 83 11.76 4.72 -10.77
CA GLY A 83 10.90 4.16 -11.78
C GLY A 83 9.58 3.64 -11.26
N HIS A 84 9.28 3.83 -9.99
CA HIS A 84 8.00 3.43 -9.41
C HIS A 84 6.94 4.48 -9.66
N SER A 85 5.69 4.06 -9.60
CA SER A 85 4.54 4.96 -9.78
C SER A 85 3.60 4.81 -8.60
N PRO A 86 3.96 5.35 -7.43
CA PRO A 86 3.07 5.26 -6.27
C PRO A 86 1.75 5.99 -6.56
N ARG A 87 0.65 5.36 -6.21
CA ARG A 87 -0.67 5.93 -6.47
C ARG A 87 -1.25 6.66 -5.28
N LEU A 88 -0.75 6.38 -4.09
CA LEU A 88 -1.25 7.00 -2.86
C LEU A 88 -0.08 7.32 -1.95
N VAL A 89 -0.26 8.39 -1.17
CA VAL A 89 0.62 8.66 -0.04
C VAL A 89 -0.03 8.09 1.21
N MET A 90 0.79 7.84 2.24
CA MET A 90 0.35 7.13 3.43
C MET A 90 -0.84 7.79 4.11
N LYS A 91 -0.86 9.10 4.15
CA LYS A 91 -1.95 9.82 4.79
C LYS A 91 -3.29 9.50 4.14
N LYS A 92 -3.34 9.47 2.81
CA LYS A 92 -4.57 9.15 2.10
C LYS A 92 -4.93 7.68 2.21
N ALA A 93 -3.91 6.82 2.19
CA ALA A 93 -4.15 5.39 2.31
C ALA A 93 -4.77 5.04 3.66
N LEU A 94 -4.27 5.66 4.72
CA LEU A 94 -4.83 5.44 6.06
C LEU A 94 -6.29 5.90 6.14
N SER A 95 -6.60 7.02 5.51
CA SER A 95 -7.99 7.51 5.48
C SER A 95 -8.91 6.59 4.72
N ALA A 96 -8.41 5.93 3.68
CA ALA A 96 -9.23 5.10 2.81
C ALA A 96 -9.30 3.65 3.27
N ALA A 97 -8.40 3.20 4.12
CA ALA A 97 -8.31 1.80 4.50
C ALA A 97 -9.46 1.40 5.41
N ASP A 98 -10.08 0.27 5.10
CA ASP A 98 -11.07 -0.36 5.96
C ASP A 98 -10.39 -1.26 6.98
N VAL A 99 -9.25 -1.85 6.59
CA VAL A 99 -8.47 -2.71 7.45
C VAL A 99 -7.00 -2.33 7.28
N VAL A 100 -6.28 -2.22 8.39
CA VAL A 100 -4.85 -1.94 8.39
C VAL A 100 -4.15 -3.11 9.07
N ILE A 101 -3.20 -3.71 8.38
CA ILE A 101 -2.42 -4.82 8.91
C ILE A 101 -0.96 -4.39 8.97
N ASP A 102 -0.44 -4.27 10.17
CA ASP A 102 0.93 -3.82 10.39
C ASP A 102 1.84 -5.03 10.52
N CYS A 103 2.68 -5.24 9.52
CA CYS A 103 3.63 -6.35 9.47
C CYS A 103 5.06 -5.89 9.70
N THR A 104 5.25 -4.65 10.17
CA THR A 104 6.59 -4.15 10.42
C THR A 104 7.15 -4.77 11.70
N PRO A 105 8.47 -4.94 11.77
CA PRO A 105 9.09 -5.38 13.02
C PRO A 105 9.15 -4.28 14.06
N ALA A 106 8.82 -3.05 13.69
CA ALA A 106 8.81 -1.93 14.61
C ALA A 106 7.82 -2.19 15.74
N GLY A 107 8.15 -1.71 16.90
CA GLY A 107 7.33 -1.95 18.08
C GLY A 107 6.12 -1.06 18.14
N ASN A 108 5.54 -0.99 19.33
CA ASN A 108 4.29 -0.30 19.56
C ASN A 108 4.35 1.20 19.27
N ASP A 109 5.52 1.80 19.38
CA ASP A 109 5.66 3.24 19.13
C ASP A 109 5.25 3.60 17.72
N ASN A 110 5.69 2.80 16.75
CA ASN A 110 5.34 3.05 15.36
C ASN A 110 3.84 2.92 15.14
N LYS A 111 3.25 1.90 15.72
CA LYS A 111 1.81 1.68 15.60
C LYS A 111 1.02 2.82 16.22
N ALA A 112 1.44 3.28 17.38
CA ALA A 112 0.76 4.37 18.06
C ALA A 112 0.81 5.64 17.21
N LYS A 113 1.95 5.94 16.61
CA LYS A 113 2.07 7.12 15.77
C LYS A 113 1.15 7.07 14.56
N LEU A 114 1.04 5.91 13.93
CA LEU A 114 0.22 5.75 12.75
C LEU A 114 -1.26 5.77 13.09
N TYR A 115 -1.65 5.04 14.11
CA TYR A 115 -3.06 4.86 14.41
C TYR A 115 -3.67 6.05 15.13
N ASN A 116 -2.89 6.77 15.89
CA ASN A 116 -3.41 7.95 16.57
C ASN A 116 -3.75 9.09 15.62
N LYS A 117 -3.30 9.01 14.38
CA LYS A 117 -3.62 9.99 13.36
C LYS A 117 -4.91 9.66 12.61
N MET A 118 -5.42 8.51 12.85
CA MET A 118 -6.66 8.09 12.23
C MET A 118 -7.87 8.59 13.05
#